data_d9e10d6a61f49e453bacb6eeac756514
#
_entry.id   d9e10d6a61f49e453bacb6eeac756514
#
_cell.length_a   1.000
_cell.length_b   1.000
_cell.length_c   1.000
_cell.angle_alpha   90.00
_cell.angle_beta   90.00
_cell.angle_gamma   90.00
#
_symmetry.space_group_name_H-M   'P 1'
#
loop_
_entity.id
_entity.type
_entity.pdbx_description
1 polymer ?
#
loop_
_entity_poly.entity_id
_entity_poly.type
_entity_poly.pdbx_seq_one_letter_code
_entity_poly.pdbx_strand_id
1 'polypeptide(L)'
;MSFKSLIQDLRGVRISSTSNSQSTKALLIDQISQPIDGDVKKLIYKYAKENDFIQKFKNVVIGEKSNFTEKKSVTHFKYKERIEESFIADQTEIIALADKIKKNYKRVFIFSIGGSNLGPALMNDIFKKDDFNINFITGSDPDEYSNIKIQDSDALVISSKSFGTLETLSSYKELCGNDFFEQTYAVTADKIKAQDFGVHEKN
;
A
#
# COMPACT_ATOMS: atom_id res chain seq x y z
N MET A 1 18.16 19.38 -18.15
CA MET A 1 16.78 20.00 -18.29
C MET A 1 16.11 20.01 -16.93
N SER A 2 15.56 21.12 -16.49
CA SER A 2 14.75 21.17 -15.26
C SER A 2 13.32 20.66 -15.52
N PHE A 3 12.62 20.26 -14.48
CA PHE A 3 11.20 19.84 -14.61
C PHE A 3 10.33 21.00 -15.15
N LYS A 4 10.62 22.24 -14.71
CA LYS A 4 9.92 23.44 -15.20
C LYS A 4 10.14 23.66 -16.70
N SER A 5 11.36 23.45 -17.19
CA SER A 5 11.70 23.54 -18.63
C SER A 5 11.00 22.44 -19.43
N LEU A 6 10.98 21.19 -18.90
CA LEU A 6 10.24 20.10 -19.54
C LEU A 6 8.75 20.44 -19.73
N ILE A 7 8.11 20.99 -18.69
CA ILE A 7 6.68 21.38 -18.78
C ILE A 7 6.46 22.48 -19.82
N GLN A 8 7.39 23.46 -19.94
CA GLN A 8 7.28 24.50 -20.96
C GLN A 8 7.41 23.92 -22.37
N ASP A 9 8.39 23.04 -22.58
CA ASP A 9 8.61 22.40 -23.87
C ASP A 9 7.41 21.51 -24.27
N LEU A 10 6.83 20.75 -23.31
CA LEU A 10 5.64 19.93 -23.54
C LEU A 10 4.40 20.77 -23.90
N ARG A 11 4.24 21.97 -23.35
CA ARG A 11 3.15 22.89 -23.73
C ARG A 11 3.23 23.38 -25.17
N GLY A 12 4.43 23.41 -25.75
CA GLY A 12 4.67 23.78 -27.15
C GLY A 12 4.42 22.66 -28.15
N VAL A 13 4.28 21.42 -27.69
CA VAL A 13 4.08 20.27 -28.59
C VAL A 13 2.62 20.19 -29.01
N ARG A 14 2.35 20.15 -30.33
CA ARG A 14 1.02 19.81 -30.85
C ARG A 14 0.78 18.33 -30.67
N ILE A 15 -0.26 18.01 -29.89
CA ILE A 15 -0.66 16.63 -29.65
C ILE A 15 -1.42 16.14 -30.87
N SER A 16 -0.88 15.17 -31.57
CA SER A 16 -1.61 14.43 -32.61
C SER A 16 -2.19 13.15 -31.99
N SER A 17 -3.44 12.85 -32.33
CA SER A 17 -4.12 11.62 -31.93
C SER A 17 -3.59 10.42 -32.72
N THR A 18 -2.38 9.97 -32.45
CA THR A 18 -1.83 8.74 -33.03
C THR A 18 -1.92 7.62 -32.01
N SER A 19 -2.61 6.54 -32.40
CA SER A 19 -2.57 5.30 -31.63
C SER A 19 -1.17 4.70 -31.67
N ASN A 20 -0.53 4.56 -30.50
CA ASN A 20 0.74 3.88 -30.36
C ASN A 20 0.56 2.66 -29.51
N SER A 21 0.67 1.47 -30.09
CA SER A 21 0.75 0.22 -29.36
C SER A 21 2.17 -0.33 -29.37
N GLN A 22 2.64 -0.81 -28.23
CA GLN A 22 3.91 -1.53 -28.12
C GLN A 22 3.64 -2.91 -27.56
N SER A 23 4.12 -3.94 -28.25
CA SER A 23 4.01 -5.32 -27.81
C SER A 23 5.34 -5.88 -27.37
N THR A 24 5.34 -6.52 -26.21
CA THR A 24 6.41 -7.40 -25.76
C THR A 24 5.90 -8.83 -25.74
N LYS A 25 6.75 -9.86 -25.48
CA LYS A 25 6.32 -11.26 -25.37
C LYS A 25 5.20 -11.49 -24.33
N ALA A 26 5.04 -10.60 -23.37
CA ALA A 26 4.12 -10.79 -22.24
C ALA A 26 3.11 -9.64 -22.05
N LEU A 27 3.30 -8.50 -22.72
CA LEU A 27 2.50 -7.30 -22.50
C LEU A 27 2.22 -6.57 -23.81
N LEU A 28 0.96 -6.21 -24.01
CA LEU A 28 0.54 -5.20 -24.97
C LEU A 28 0.32 -3.89 -24.23
N ILE A 29 1.08 -2.86 -24.57
CA ILE A 29 0.90 -1.50 -24.05
C ILE A 29 0.23 -0.68 -25.13
N ASP A 30 -1.01 -0.32 -24.89
CA ASP A 30 -1.79 0.54 -25.78
C ASP A 30 -1.88 1.96 -25.20
N GLN A 31 -1.48 2.95 -26.00
CA GLN A 31 -1.43 4.36 -25.62
C GLN A 31 -2.49 5.20 -26.36
N ILE A 32 -3.56 4.58 -26.85
CA ILE A 32 -4.61 5.27 -27.63
C ILE A 32 -5.18 6.46 -26.85
N SER A 33 -5.38 6.31 -25.55
CA SER A 33 -5.97 7.35 -24.69
C SER A 33 -4.98 8.37 -24.15
N GLN A 34 -3.68 8.23 -24.48
CA GLN A 34 -2.65 9.12 -23.98
C GLN A 34 -2.10 10.00 -25.09
N PRO A 35 -2.08 11.33 -24.92
CA PRO A 35 -1.53 12.25 -25.91
C PRO A 35 0.00 12.21 -25.94
N ILE A 36 0.59 11.04 -26.15
CA ILE A 36 2.03 10.80 -26.13
C ILE A 36 2.49 10.41 -27.53
N ASP A 37 2.74 11.40 -28.36
CA ASP A 37 3.33 11.21 -29.69
C ASP A 37 4.86 11.08 -29.66
N GLY A 38 5.48 11.00 -30.84
CA GLY A 38 6.92 10.84 -30.97
C GLY A 38 7.73 11.99 -30.39
N ASP A 39 7.22 13.21 -30.44
CA ASP A 39 7.95 14.39 -29.97
C ASP A 39 7.82 14.53 -28.45
N VAL A 40 6.63 14.24 -27.88
CA VAL A 40 6.48 14.10 -26.43
C VAL A 40 7.40 13.04 -25.88
N LYS A 41 7.50 11.86 -26.51
CA LYS A 41 8.43 10.79 -26.10
C LYS A 41 9.88 11.25 -26.11
N LYS A 42 10.32 11.94 -27.18
CA LYS A 42 11.69 12.48 -27.27
C LYS A 42 12.02 13.41 -26.10
N LEU A 43 11.10 14.32 -25.76
CA LEU A 43 11.29 15.26 -24.64
C LEU A 43 11.38 14.53 -23.29
N ILE A 44 10.50 13.56 -23.05
CA ILE A 44 10.51 12.75 -21.84
C ILE A 44 11.81 11.94 -21.74
N TYR A 45 12.25 11.29 -22.80
CA TYR A 45 13.50 10.52 -22.82
C TYR A 45 14.73 11.42 -22.62
N LYS A 46 14.75 12.59 -23.24
CA LYS A 46 15.80 13.57 -23.02
C LYS A 46 15.88 13.97 -21.55
N TYR A 47 14.75 14.33 -20.95
CA TYR A 47 14.67 14.67 -19.52
C TYR A 47 15.12 13.51 -18.62
N ALA A 48 14.66 12.30 -18.88
CA ALA A 48 15.02 11.11 -18.13
C ALA A 48 16.54 10.84 -18.20
N LYS A 49 17.14 10.96 -19.37
CA LYS A 49 18.58 10.79 -19.57
C LYS A 49 19.40 11.86 -18.86
N GLU A 50 19.03 13.13 -18.99
CA GLU A 50 19.74 14.25 -18.36
C GLU A 50 19.60 14.28 -16.83
N ASN A 51 18.64 13.55 -16.27
CA ASN A 51 18.44 13.44 -14.82
C ASN A 51 18.79 12.06 -14.27
N ASP A 52 19.57 11.26 -14.99
CA ASP A 52 20.06 9.95 -14.58
C ASP A 52 18.94 9.00 -14.07
N PHE A 53 17.76 9.06 -14.74
CA PHE A 53 16.57 8.31 -14.31
C PHE A 53 16.86 6.82 -14.15
N ILE A 54 17.60 6.21 -15.10
CA ILE A 54 17.91 4.77 -15.05
C ILE A 54 18.76 4.43 -13.82
N GLN A 55 19.77 5.26 -13.51
CA GLN A 55 20.59 5.01 -12.32
C GLN A 55 19.77 5.19 -11.03
N LYS A 56 18.95 6.24 -10.95
CA LYS A 56 18.04 6.44 -9.81
C LYS A 56 17.07 5.29 -9.64
N PHE A 57 16.52 4.77 -10.73
CA PHE A 57 15.65 3.60 -10.68
C PHE A 57 16.38 2.34 -10.18
N LYS A 58 17.61 2.09 -10.68
CA LYS A 58 18.46 0.99 -10.17
C LYS A 58 18.71 1.12 -8.67
N ASN A 59 19.01 2.33 -8.19
CA ASN A 59 19.23 2.60 -6.78
C ASN A 59 17.97 2.28 -5.92
N VAL A 60 16.77 2.58 -6.43
CA VAL A 60 15.51 2.17 -5.78
C VAL A 60 15.42 0.64 -5.68
N VAL A 61 15.70 -0.06 -6.80
CA VAL A 61 15.58 -1.53 -6.87
C VAL A 61 16.55 -2.23 -5.92
N ILE A 62 17.80 -1.73 -5.80
CA ILE A 62 18.79 -2.29 -4.86
C ILE A 62 18.55 -1.89 -3.39
N GLY A 63 17.51 -1.10 -3.12
CA GLY A 63 17.10 -0.76 -1.76
C GLY A 63 17.82 0.44 -1.14
N GLU A 64 18.46 1.31 -1.94
CA GLU A 64 18.95 2.58 -1.43
C GLU A 64 17.80 3.44 -0.89
N LYS A 65 18.11 4.28 0.11
CA LYS A 65 17.12 5.21 0.71
C LYS A 65 16.81 6.38 -0.23
N SER A 66 16.19 6.08 -1.36
CA SER A 66 15.89 7.04 -2.41
C SER A 66 14.58 7.81 -2.20
N ASN A 67 13.72 7.35 -1.29
CA ASN A 67 12.52 8.10 -0.92
C ASN A 67 12.91 9.20 0.07
N PHE A 68 13.03 10.43 -0.43
CA PHE A 68 13.46 11.57 0.37
C PHE A 68 12.43 12.04 1.42
N THR A 69 11.14 11.75 1.23
CA THR A 69 10.07 12.13 2.17
C THR A 69 10.03 11.19 3.37
N GLU A 70 10.09 9.88 3.15
CA GLU A 70 10.03 8.88 4.21
C GLU A 70 11.42 8.46 4.71
N LYS A 71 12.49 8.78 3.98
CA LYS A 71 13.89 8.39 4.26
C LYS A 71 14.05 6.87 4.44
N LYS A 72 13.22 6.08 3.76
CA LYS A 72 13.19 4.63 3.80
C LYS A 72 13.50 4.02 2.44
N SER A 73 14.00 2.81 2.44
CA SER A 73 14.16 2.00 1.23
C SER A 73 12.81 1.52 0.71
N VAL A 74 12.70 1.38 -0.61
CA VAL A 74 11.53 0.77 -1.26
C VAL A 74 11.86 -0.71 -1.45
N THR A 75 11.19 -1.60 -0.72
CA THR A 75 11.55 -3.03 -0.66
C THR A 75 10.54 -3.96 -1.30
N HIS A 76 9.39 -3.48 -1.76
CA HIS A 76 8.33 -4.33 -2.32
C HIS A 76 8.74 -5.14 -3.55
N PHE A 77 9.78 -4.75 -4.28
CA PHE A 77 10.33 -5.54 -5.38
C PHE A 77 10.88 -6.89 -4.91
N LYS A 78 11.49 -6.93 -3.73
CA LYS A 78 12.10 -8.12 -3.13
C LYS A 78 11.06 -9.19 -2.79
N TYR A 79 9.84 -8.79 -2.43
CA TYR A 79 8.75 -9.72 -2.14
C TYR A 79 8.31 -10.55 -3.34
N LYS A 80 8.53 -10.07 -4.56
CA LYS A 80 8.21 -10.83 -5.77
C LYS A 80 9.25 -11.91 -6.09
N GLU A 81 10.47 -11.72 -5.68
CA GLU A 81 11.57 -12.64 -5.98
C GLU A 81 11.60 -13.84 -5.04
N ARG A 82 10.99 -13.77 -3.86
CA ARG A 82 10.88 -14.83 -2.84
C ARG A 82 12.20 -15.52 -2.49
N ILE A 83 13.33 -14.84 -2.64
CA ILE A 83 14.67 -15.43 -2.57
C ILE A 83 15.34 -15.14 -1.22
N GLU A 84 14.90 -14.11 -0.48
CA GLU A 84 15.54 -13.74 0.78
C GLU A 84 14.98 -14.55 1.96
N GLU A 85 15.87 -15.11 2.80
CA GLU A 85 15.51 -15.84 4.02
C GLU A 85 14.65 -15.00 4.97
N SER A 86 14.91 -13.69 5.06
CA SER A 86 14.09 -12.74 5.84
C SER A 86 12.62 -12.73 5.40
N PHE A 87 12.35 -12.84 4.11
CA PHE A 87 10.99 -12.89 3.60
C PHE A 87 10.25 -14.17 4.01
N ILE A 88 10.95 -15.30 4.04
CA ILE A 88 10.38 -16.58 4.48
C ILE A 88 10.08 -16.54 6.00
N ALA A 89 10.97 -15.93 6.78
CA ALA A 89 10.77 -15.73 8.21
C ALA A 89 9.55 -14.83 8.47
N ASP A 90 9.46 -13.68 7.80
CA ASP A 90 8.31 -12.77 7.90
C ASP A 90 7.00 -13.47 7.54
N GLN A 91 6.97 -14.29 6.48
CA GLN A 91 5.78 -15.06 6.11
C GLN A 91 5.37 -16.05 7.20
N THR A 92 6.34 -16.73 7.80
CA THR A 92 6.10 -17.70 8.87
C THR A 92 5.48 -17.02 10.09
N GLU A 93 6.01 -15.87 10.49
CA GLU A 93 5.47 -15.07 11.59
C GLU A 93 4.05 -14.57 11.32
N ILE A 94 3.80 -14.08 10.10
CA ILE A 94 2.46 -13.60 9.69
C ILE A 94 1.44 -14.74 9.73
N ILE A 95 1.80 -15.93 9.23
CA ILE A 95 0.92 -17.11 9.26
C ILE A 95 0.62 -17.52 10.69
N ALA A 96 1.65 -17.60 11.55
CA ALA A 96 1.49 -17.96 12.96
C ALA A 96 0.59 -16.96 13.70
N LEU A 97 0.73 -15.66 13.40
CA LEU A 97 -0.13 -14.61 13.96
C LEU A 97 -1.58 -14.76 13.47
N ALA A 98 -1.78 -15.01 12.18
CA ALA A 98 -3.11 -15.22 11.61
C ALA A 98 -3.80 -16.43 12.24
N ASP A 99 -3.09 -17.54 12.44
CA ASP A 99 -3.60 -18.73 13.10
C ASP A 99 -3.95 -18.45 14.58
N LYS A 100 -3.10 -17.69 15.29
CA LYS A 100 -3.38 -17.24 16.67
C LYS A 100 -4.67 -16.40 16.72
N ILE A 101 -4.82 -15.45 15.80
CA ILE A 101 -6.01 -14.60 15.72
C ILE A 101 -7.25 -15.47 15.45
N LYS A 102 -7.19 -16.33 14.45
CA LYS A 102 -8.31 -17.21 14.08
C LYS A 102 -8.72 -18.16 15.23
N LYS A 103 -7.76 -18.61 16.04
CA LYS A 103 -8.02 -19.49 17.19
C LYS A 103 -8.68 -18.77 18.35
N ASN A 104 -8.32 -17.52 18.62
CA ASN A 104 -8.71 -16.81 19.83
C ASN A 104 -9.91 -15.89 19.63
N TYR A 105 -10.22 -15.49 18.40
CA TYR A 105 -11.27 -14.53 18.10
C TYR A 105 -12.29 -15.09 17.12
N LYS A 106 -13.49 -14.53 17.14
CA LYS A 106 -14.60 -14.93 16.26
C LYS A 106 -14.68 -14.10 14.99
N ARG A 107 -14.26 -12.83 15.06
CA ARG A 107 -14.31 -11.87 13.96
C ARG A 107 -13.02 -11.04 13.97
N VAL A 108 -12.69 -10.51 12.81
CA VAL A 108 -11.61 -9.50 12.67
C VAL A 108 -12.20 -8.25 12.05
N PHE A 109 -11.85 -7.10 12.59
CA PHE A 109 -12.08 -5.80 11.98
C PHE A 109 -10.75 -5.20 11.53
N ILE A 110 -10.64 -4.89 10.25
CA ILE A 110 -9.43 -4.34 9.63
C ILE A 110 -9.68 -2.87 9.29
N PHE A 111 -9.03 -1.99 10.03
CA PHE A 111 -9.05 -0.55 9.78
C PHE A 111 -7.96 -0.21 8.76
N SER A 112 -8.35 0.19 7.56
CA SER A 112 -7.41 0.44 6.46
C SER A 112 -8.08 1.23 5.35
N ILE A 113 -7.28 1.94 4.53
CA ILE A 113 -7.78 2.69 3.39
C ILE A 113 -6.90 2.49 2.16
N GLY A 114 -7.46 2.68 0.98
CA GLY A 114 -6.75 2.64 -0.30
C GLY A 114 -6.01 1.32 -0.54
N GLY A 115 -4.72 1.38 -0.82
CA GLY A 115 -3.91 0.19 -1.13
C GLY A 115 -3.79 -0.82 0.01
N SER A 116 -3.90 -0.37 1.26
CA SER A 116 -3.92 -1.26 2.44
C SER A 116 -5.27 -1.96 2.62
N ASN A 117 -6.32 -1.49 1.96
CA ASN A 117 -7.67 -2.05 2.05
C ASN A 117 -8.03 -2.89 0.81
N LEU A 118 -7.92 -2.31 -0.39
CA LEU A 118 -8.49 -2.89 -1.61
C LEU A 118 -7.91 -4.27 -1.97
N GLY A 119 -6.60 -4.44 -1.82
CA GLY A 119 -5.95 -5.73 -2.06
C GLY A 119 -6.42 -6.81 -1.10
N PRO A 120 -6.30 -6.62 0.22
CA PRO A 120 -6.81 -7.57 1.22
C PRO A 120 -8.31 -7.85 1.10
N ALA A 121 -9.15 -6.84 0.84
CA ALA A 121 -10.59 -7.03 0.65
C ALA A 121 -10.89 -7.93 -0.57
N LEU A 122 -10.24 -7.67 -1.71
CA LEU A 122 -10.37 -8.51 -2.90
C LEU A 122 -9.95 -9.96 -2.62
N MET A 123 -8.83 -10.16 -1.91
CA MET A 123 -8.36 -11.50 -1.54
C MET A 123 -9.34 -12.19 -0.59
N ASN A 124 -9.92 -11.45 0.36
CA ASN A 124 -10.97 -11.99 1.22
C ASN A 124 -12.18 -12.44 0.40
N ASP A 125 -12.65 -11.63 -0.55
CA ASP A 125 -13.82 -11.97 -1.37
C ASP A 125 -13.60 -13.21 -2.24
N ILE A 126 -12.37 -13.39 -2.75
CA ILE A 126 -12.02 -14.55 -3.59
C ILE A 126 -11.85 -15.83 -2.75
N PHE A 127 -11.22 -15.74 -1.57
CA PHE A 127 -10.79 -16.87 -0.77
C PHE A 127 -11.58 -17.06 0.53
N LYS A 128 -12.63 -16.25 0.72
CA LYS A 128 -13.46 -16.31 1.92
C LYS A 128 -13.95 -17.74 2.15
N LYS A 129 -13.76 -18.17 3.40
CA LYS A 129 -14.39 -19.40 3.93
C LYS A 129 -15.45 -18.99 4.93
N ASP A 130 -16.53 -19.75 4.99
CA ASP A 130 -17.71 -19.40 5.82
C ASP A 130 -17.47 -19.49 7.32
N ASP A 131 -16.30 -19.98 7.74
CA ASP A 131 -15.97 -20.26 9.14
C ASP A 131 -15.35 -19.08 9.90
N PHE A 132 -15.00 -17.96 9.21
CA PHE A 132 -14.36 -16.83 9.87
C PHE A 132 -14.74 -15.49 9.22
N ASN A 133 -15.12 -14.52 10.05
CA ASN A 133 -15.63 -13.23 9.59
C ASN A 133 -14.56 -12.15 9.61
N ILE A 134 -14.24 -11.58 8.44
CA ILE A 134 -13.35 -10.45 8.28
C ILE A 134 -14.15 -9.25 7.77
N ASN A 135 -14.09 -8.15 8.50
CA ASN A 135 -14.78 -6.91 8.19
C ASN A 135 -13.76 -5.80 7.94
N PHE A 136 -13.92 -5.06 6.86
CA PHE A 136 -13.05 -3.93 6.54
C PHE A 136 -13.76 -2.64 6.88
N ILE A 137 -13.03 -1.72 7.53
CA ILE A 137 -13.49 -0.37 7.88
C ILE A 137 -12.56 0.62 7.23
N THR A 138 -13.09 1.42 6.29
CA THR A 138 -12.29 2.37 5.54
C THR A 138 -12.14 3.70 6.27
N GLY A 139 -13.09 4.02 7.15
CA GLY A 139 -13.12 5.26 7.92
C GLY A 139 -13.50 6.50 7.10
N SER A 140 -13.92 6.30 5.85
CA SER A 140 -14.30 7.41 4.96
C SER A 140 -15.70 7.94 5.27
N ASP A 141 -16.55 7.09 5.84
CA ASP A 141 -17.94 7.40 6.16
C ASP A 141 -18.30 6.82 7.54
N PRO A 142 -18.69 7.64 8.52
CA PRO A 142 -19.12 7.16 9.83
C PRO A 142 -20.30 6.18 9.77
N ASP A 143 -21.16 6.27 8.77
CA ASP A 143 -22.30 5.36 8.61
C ASP A 143 -21.83 3.92 8.30
N GLU A 144 -20.61 3.74 7.76
CA GLU A 144 -20.01 2.42 7.51
C GLU A 144 -19.93 1.57 8.79
N TYR A 145 -19.71 2.21 9.94
CA TYR A 145 -19.48 1.51 11.21
C TYR A 145 -20.41 1.93 12.35
N SER A 146 -21.39 2.82 12.11
CA SER A 146 -22.32 3.33 13.12
C SER A 146 -23.09 2.25 13.88
N ASN A 147 -23.37 1.13 13.23
CA ASN A 147 -24.09 -0.01 13.79
C ASN A 147 -23.18 -1.13 14.32
N ILE A 148 -21.87 -0.97 14.23
CA ILE A 148 -20.89 -1.96 14.68
C ILE A 148 -20.68 -1.82 16.19
N LYS A 149 -20.70 -2.94 16.88
CA LYS A 149 -20.31 -3.05 18.30
C LYS A 149 -19.15 -4.02 18.40
N ILE A 150 -18.03 -3.52 18.88
CA ILE A 150 -16.85 -4.32 19.15
C ILE A 150 -17.06 -5.10 20.45
N GLN A 151 -16.56 -6.33 20.47
CA GLN A 151 -16.68 -7.27 21.58
C GLN A 151 -15.29 -7.81 21.95
N ASP A 152 -15.13 -8.35 23.15
CA ASP A 152 -13.90 -8.99 23.60
C ASP A 152 -13.48 -10.19 22.75
N SER A 153 -14.44 -10.77 22.01
CA SER A 153 -14.20 -11.87 21.06
C SER A 153 -13.77 -11.44 19.66
N ASP A 154 -13.57 -10.15 19.43
CA ASP A 154 -13.15 -9.59 18.14
C ASP A 154 -11.67 -9.26 18.15
N ALA A 155 -10.95 -9.52 17.07
CA ALA A 155 -9.61 -8.97 16.86
C ALA A 155 -9.70 -7.68 16.03
N LEU A 156 -8.84 -6.74 16.32
CA LEU A 156 -8.76 -5.45 15.64
C LEU A 156 -7.40 -5.33 14.96
N VAL A 157 -7.37 -4.95 13.70
CA VAL A 157 -6.14 -4.79 12.93
C VAL A 157 -6.08 -3.39 12.34
N ILE A 158 -5.07 -2.63 12.72
CA ILE A 158 -4.79 -1.32 12.10
C ILE A 158 -3.74 -1.53 11.01
N SER A 159 -4.15 -1.40 9.75
CA SER A 159 -3.24 -1.57 8.61
C SER A 159 -2.91 -0.22 7.98
N SER A 160 -1.76 0.33 8.34
CA SER A 160 -1.25 1.60 7.82
C SER A 160 0.27 1.61 7.80
N LYS A 161 0.87 1.69 6.60
CA LYS A 161 2.33 1.68 6.43
C LYS A 161 3.05 2.73 7.30
N SER A 162 2.54 3.95 7.35
CA SER A 162 3.15 5.07 8.10
C SER A 162 2.61 5.20 9.52
N PHE A 163 1.58 4.44 9.88
CA PHE A 163 0.80 4.57 11.09
C PHE A 163 0.40 6.03 11.38
N GLY A 164 -0.05 6.73 10.34
CA GLY A 164 -0.38 8.15 10.39
C GLY A 164 -1.56 8.51 9.48
N THR A 165 -2.27 7.51 8.94
CA THR A 165 -3.44 7.72 8.10
C THR A 165 -4.60 8.14 8.98
N LEU A 166 -5.04 9.39 8.83
CA LEU A 166 -6.00 10.02 9.73
C LEU A 166 -7.32 9.25 9.77
N GLU A 167 -7.88 8.91 8.64
CA GLU A 167 -9.15 8.20 8.50
C GLU A 167 -9.12 6.85 9.24
N THR A 168 -8.03 6.09 9.04
CA THR A 168 -7.82 4.79 9.69
C THR A 168 -7.74 4.91 11.21
N LEU A 169 -6.99 5.88 11.72
CA LEU A 169 -6.80 6.06 13.15
C LEU A 169 -8.03 6.70 13.83
N SER A 170 -8.73 7.59 13.12
CA SER A 170 -9.94 8.23 13.63
C SER A 170 -11.08 7.23 13.76
N SER A 171 -11.34 6.42 12.72
CA SER A 171 -12.38 5.39 12.76
C SER A 171 -12.12 4.34 13.84
N TYR A 172 -10.85 3.95 14.04
CA TYR A 172 -10.49 3.08 15.15
C TYR A 172 -10.83 3.73 16.50
N LYS A 173 -10.38 4.97 16.73
CA LYS A 173 -10.62 5.67 18.00
C LYS A 173 -12.10 5.89 18.27
N GLU A 174 -12.86 6.22 17.24
CA GLU A 174 -14.30 6.45 17.37
C GLU A 174 -15.05 5.17 17.73
N LEU A 175 -14.71 4.05 17.09
CA LEU A 175 -15.38 2.78 17.29
C LEU A 175 -14.90 2.02 18.53
N CYS A 176 -13.62 2.10 18.84
CA CYS A 176 -12.96 1.26 19.87
C CYS A 176 -12.53 2.04 21.11
N GLY A 177 -12.35 3.35 21.02
CA GLY A 177 -11.79 4.13 22.12
C GLY A 177 -10.39 3.66 22.50
N ASN A 178 -10.15 3.49 23.81
CA ASN A 178 -8.90 2.96 24.36
C ASN A 178 -9.08 1.59 25.03
N ASP A 179 -10.25 0.98 24.91
CA ASP A 179 -10.60 -0.19 25.73
C ASP A 179 -10.13 -1.53 25.14
N PHE A 180 -9.75 -1.52 23.83
CA PHE A 180 -9.49 -2.76 23.08
C PHE A 180 -8.03 -2.92 22.62
N PHE A 181 -7.06 -2.24 23.24
CA PHE A 181 -5.65 -2.33 22.82
C PHE A 181 -5.05 -3.73 22.96
N GLU A 182 -5.47 -4.52 23.94
CA GLU A 182 -4.99 -5.89 24.15
C GLU A 182 -5.26 -6.82 22.97
N GLN A 183 -6.36 -6.60 22.25
CA GLN A 183 -6.76 -7.38 21.08
C GLN A 183 -6.49 -6.66 19.75
N THR A 184 -5.72 -5.56 19.80
CA THR A 184 -5.36 -4.76 18.63
C THR A 184 -3.99 -5.14 18.12
N TYR A 185 -3.92 -5.36 16.82
CA TYR A 185 -2.72 -5.71 16.07
C TYR A 185 -2.40 -4.60 15.06
N ALA A 186 -1.12 -4.40 14.74
CA ALA A 186 -0.70 -3.41 13.76
C ALA A 186 0.06 -4.03 12.59
N VAL A 187 -0.33 -3.68 11.38
CA VAL A 187 0.43 -3.93 10.15
C VAL A 187 1.03 -2.61 9.70
N THR A 188 2.29 -2.37 10.05
CA THR A 188 2.94 -1.09 9.85
C THR A 188 4.45 -1.20 9.64
N ALA A 189 5.05 -0.19 9.02
CA ALA A 189 6.50 0.01 8.97
C ALA A 189 7.01 0.97 10.07
N ASP A 190 6.12 1.49 10.93
CA ASP A 190 6.44 2.44 12.00
C ASP A 190 5.98 1.90 13.37
N LYS A 191 6.80 1.00 13.93
CA LYS A 191 6.53 0.36 15.23
C LYS A 191 6.38 1.38 16.36
N ILE A 192 7.20 2.44 16.35
CA ILE A 192 7.18 3.45 17.42
C ILE A 192 5.82 4.14 17.48
N LYS A 193 5.31 4.59 16.34
CA LYS A 193 3.98 5.20 16.32
C LYS A 193 2.86 4.27 16.72
N ALA A 194 2.96 2.98 16.38
CA ALA A 194 1.98 2.00 16.81
C ALA A 194 1.99 1.82 18.32
N GLN A 195 3.17 1.75 18.94
CA GLN A 195 3.34 1.67 20.39
C GLN A 195 2.87 2.94 21.11
N ASP A 196 3.23 4.12 20.59
CA ASP A 196 2.77 5.42 21.13
C ASP A 196 1.24 5.57 21.05
N PHE A 197 0.61 4.91 20.08
CA PHE A 197 -0.84 4.88 19.94
C PHE A 197 -1.51 3.94 20.95
N GLY A 198 -0.79 2.96 21.49
CA GLY A 198 -1.26 1.98 22.48
C GLY A 198 -1.22 0.52 22.04
N VAL A 199 -0.77 0.23 20.81
CA VAL A 199 -0.65 -1.17 20.35
C VAL A 199 0.55 -1.83 21.00
N HIS A 200 0.35 -3.01 21.59
CA HIS A 200 1.43 -3.75 22.24
C HIS A 200 2.52 -4.21 21.26
N GLU A 201 3.79 -4.21 21.69
CA GLU A 201 4.93 -4.61 20.86
C GLU A 201 4.81 -6.02 20.27
N LYS A 202 4.09 -6.90 20.95
CA LYS A 202 3.88 -8.30 20.54
C LYS A 202 2.75 -8.47 19.52
N ASN A 203 2.04 -7.41 19.19
CA ASN A 203 0.89 -7.33 18.32
C ASN A 203 1.25 -6.42 17.14
#